data_b47cad099eb1daf846c7e8276edd027b
#
_entry.id   b47cad099eb1daf846c7e8276edd027b
#
_cell.length_a   1.000
_cell.length_b   1.000
_cell.length_c   1.000
_cell.angle_alpha   90.00
_cell.angle_beta   90.00
_cell.angle_gamma   90.00
#
_symmetry.space_group_name_H-M   'P 1'
#
loop_
_entity.id
_entity.type
_entity.pdbx_description
1 polymer ?
#
loop_
_entity_poly.entity_id
_entity_poly.type
_entity_poly.pdbx_seq_one_letter_code
_entity_poly.pdbx_strand_id
1 'polypeptide(L)' 'MKVRIGIDVGGTFTDAVVIDNDTFELVGSAKTPTTHEAKEGVAAGIIKVLHKAMEECHVRPEDVMFI' A
#
# COMPACT_ATOMS: atom_id res chain seq x y z
N MET A 1 -5.38 11.87 -9.76
CA MET A 1 -5.67 10.49 -10.24
C MET A 1 -6.38 9.73 -9.14
N LYS A 2 -7.49 9.11 -9.47
CA LYS A 2 -8.21 8.28 -8.51
C LYS A 2 -7.67 6.86 -8.57
N VAL A 3 -7.35 6.29 -7.42
CA VAL A 3 -6.73 4.95 -7.35
C VAL A 3 -7.41 4.07 -6.31
N ARG A 4 -7.17 2.79 -6.42
CA ARG A 4 -7.47 1.82 -5.37
C ARG A 4 -6.17 1.12 -4.99
N ILE A 5 -6.04 0.74 -3.72
CA ILE A 5 -4.83 0.14 -3.19
C ILE A 5 -5.16 -1.24 -2.63
N GLY A 6 -4.42 -2.24 -3.07
CA GLY A 6 -4.51 -3.60 -2.52
C GLY A 6 -3.32 -3.85 -1.60
N ILE A 7 -3.60 -4.44 -0.45
CA ILE A 7 -2.56 -4.78 0.53
C ILE A 7 -2.55 -6.29 0.73
N ASP A 8 -1.38 -6.89 0.63
CA ASP A 8 -1.18 -8.32 0.89
C ASP A 8 -0.14 -8.46 2.00
N VAL A 9 -0.54 -9.07 3.10
CA VAL A 9 0.34 -9.27 4.25
C VAL A 9 0.83 -10.70 4.25
N GLY A 10 2.12 -10.89 3.94
CA GLY A 10 2.75 -12.18 4.03
C GLY A 10 3.55 -12.34 5.32
N GLY A 11 4.10 -13.54 5.54
CA GLY A 11 4.92 -13.80 6.71
C GLY A 11 6.24 -13.04 6.74
N THR A 12 6.78 -12.71 5.58
CA THR A 12 8.07 -12.05 5.43
C THR A 12 7.94 -10.61 4.96
N PHE A 13 7.07 -10.35 3.99
CA PHE A 13 6.90 -9.02 3.41
C PHE A 13 5.43 -8.65 3.33
N THR A 14 5.18 -7.34 3.46
CA THR A 14 3.88 -6.74 3.22
C THR A 14 3.96 -5.97 1.92
N ASP A 15 3.07 -6.26 0.99
CA ASP A 15 3.03 -5.65 -0.33
C ASP A 15 1.82 -4.74 -0.48
N ALA A 16 2.00 -3.65 -1.22
CA ALA A 16 0.89 -2.80 -1.63
C ALA A 16 0.96 -2.60 -3.15
N VAL A 17 -0.19 -2.64 -3.80
CA VAL A 17 -0.29 -2.31 -5.22
C VAL A 17 -1.25 -1.15 -5.38
N VAL A 18 -0.90 -0.23 -6.27
CA VAL A 18 -1.73 0.94 -6.58
C VAL A 18 -2.26 0.76 -8.00
N ILE A 19 -3.57 0.77 -8.12
CA ILE A 19 -4.26 0.51 -9.38
C ILE A 19 -5.14 1.71 -9.72
N ASP A 20 -5.09 2.14 -10.99
CA ASP A 20 -5.95 3.21 -11.48
C ASP A 20 -7.41 2.80 -11.31
N ASN A 21 -8.21 3.64 -10.67
CA ASN A 21 -9.60 3.32 -10.37
C ASN A 21 -10.50 3.29 -11.61
N ASP A 22 -10.07 3.92 -12.70
CA ASP A 22 -10.86 3.98 -13.94
C ASP A 22 -10.46 2.90 -14.93
N THR A 23 -9.17 2.68 -15.14
CA THR A 23 -8.66 1.75 -16.14
C THR A 23 -8.28 0.39 -15.58
N PHE A 24 -8.13 0.29 -14.26
CA PHE A 24 -7.64 -0.91 -13.54
C PHE A 24 -6.21 -1.31 -13.93
N GLU A 25 -5.45 -0.36 -14.48
CA GLU A 25 -4.05 -0.59 -14.78
C GLU A 25 -3.20 -0.40 -13.53
N LEU A 26 -2.12 -1.16 -13.45
CA LEU A 26 -1.17 -1.03 -12.36
C LEU A 26 -0.42 0.30 -12.46
N VAL A 27 -0.53 1.12 -11.43
CA VAL A 27 0.19 2.40 -11.35
C VAL A 27 1.56 2.19 -10.72
N GLY A 28 1.62 1.37 -9.67
CA GLY A 28 2.87 1.09 -8.99
C GLY A 28 2.66 0.14 -7.83
N SER A 29 3.74 -0.16 -7.15
CA SER A 29 3.69 -1.06 -6.01
C SER A 29 4.80 -0.72 -5.02
N ALA A 30 4.65 -1.20 -3.79
CA ALA A 30 5.66 -1.06 -2.75
C ALA A 30 5.69 -2.31 -1.91
N LYS A 31 6.81 -2.54 -1.26
CA LYS A 31 7.02 -3.73 -0.42
C LYS A 31 7.83 -3.31 0.81
N THR A 32 7.43 -3.78 1.96
CA THR A 32 8.21 -3.61 3.20
C THR A 32 8.24 -4.93 3.95
N PRO A 33 9.28 -5.16 4.78
CA PRO A 33 9.28 -6.33 5.64
C PRO A 33 8.10 -6.30 6.61
N THR A 34 7.46 -7.45 6.80
CA THR A 34 6.40 -7.57 7.79
C THR A 34 7.03 -7.57 9.19
N THR A 35 6.59 -6.64 10.05
CA THR A 35 7.09 -6.56 11.42
C THR A 35 6.18 -7.31 12.37
N HIS A 36 6.78 -8.23 13.13
CA HIS A 36 6.05 -9.00 14.14
C HIS A 36 6.45 -8.60 15.57
N GLU A 37 7.52 -7.82 15.69
CA GLU A 37 8.11 -7.46 16.98
C GLU A 37 7.55 -6.17 17.57
N ALA A 38 7.06 -5.26 16.70
CA ALA A 38 6.46 -4.02 17.17
C ALA A 38 5.13 -4.30 17.85
N LYS A 39 4.77 -3.46 18.81
CA LYS A 39 3.51 -3.58 19.51
C LYS A 39 2.31 -3.56 18.55
N GLU A 40 2.40 -2.76 17.52
CA GLU A 40 1.40 -2.66 16.46
C GLU A 40 1.52 -3.80 15.45
N GLY A 41 2.68 -4.46 15.41
CA GLY A 41 2.92 -5.63 14.57
C GLY A 41 2.59 -5.41 13.10
N VAL A 42 1.64 -6.21 12.60
CA VAL A 42 1.22 -6.19 11.21
C VAL A 42 0.66 -4.82 10.80
N ALA A 43 -0.07 -4.15 11.70
CA ALA A 43 -0.65 -2.84 11.41
C ALA A 43 0.42 -1.80 11.08
N ALA A 44 1.55 -1.83 11.78
CA ALA A 44 2.66 -0.90 11.49
C ALA A 44 3.21 -1.13 10.09
N GLY A 45 3.34 -2.37 9.66
CA GLY A 45 3.79 -2.73 8.32
C GLY A 45 2.83 -2.25 7.24
N ILE A 46 1.53 -2.41 7.48
CA ILE A 46 0.49 -1.95 6.55
C ILE A 46 0.54 -0.44 6.37
N ILE A 47 0.62 0.30 7.46
CA ILE A 47 0.71 1.77 7.41
C ILE A 47 1.95 2.19 6.65
N LYS A 48 3.08 1.57 6.94
CA LYS A 48 4.36 1.89 6.32
C LYS A 48 4.35 1.66 4.81
N VAL A 49 3.84 0.50 4.38
CA VAL A 49 3.81 0.17 2.95
C VAL A 49 2.80 1.05 2.22
N LEU A 50 1.70 1.40 2.87
CA LEU A 50 0.70 2.31 2.31
C LEU A 50 1.31 3.68 2.02
N HIS A 51 1.99 4.27 3.01
CA HIS A 51 2.67 5.55 2.84
C HIS A 51 3.73 5.49 1.74
N LYS A 52 4.50 4.42 1.71
CA LYS A 52 5.55 4.24 0.71
C LYS A 52 4.96 4.16 -0.69
N ALA A 53 3.90 3.40 -0.87
CA ALA A 53 3.24 3.26 -2.17
C ALA A 53 2.66 4.59 -2.64
N MET A 54 1.99 5.31 -1.75
CA MET A 54 1.41 6.61 -2.07
C MET A 54 2.48 7.63 -2.47
N GLU A 55 3.60 7.64 -1.74
CA GLU A 55 4.70 8.56 -2.02
C GLU A 55 5.36 8.26 -3.37
N GLU A 56 5.64 6.98 -3.65
CA GLU A 56 6.26 6.59 -4.91
C GLU A 56 5.37 6.82 -6.12
N CYS A 57 4.06 6.69 -5.95
CA CYS A 57 3.10 6.89 -7.03
C CYS A 57 2.57 8.32 -7.11
N HIS A 58 3.04 9.21 -6.23
CA HIS A 58 2.57 10.60 -6.15
C HIS A 58 1.06 10.70 -5.96
N VAL A 59 0.53 9.82 -5.13
CA VAL A 59 -0.91 9.74 -4.83
C VAL A 59 -1.18 10.43 -3.50
N ARG A 60 -2.21 11.26 -3.47
CA ARG A 60 -2.64 11.94 -2.25
C ARG A 60 -3.74 11.13 -1.56
N PRO A 61 -3.91 11.28 -0.24
CA PRO A 61 -4.96 10.54 0.48
C PRO A 61 -6.35 10.70 -0.13
N GLU A 62 -6.68 11.90 -0.62
CA GLU A 62 -7.99 12.16 -1.23
C GLU A 62 -8.18 11.44 -2.57
N ASP A 63 -7.12 10.94 -3.16
CA ASP A 63 -7.19 10.21 -4.43
C ASP A 63 -7.48 8.72 -4.22
N VAL A 64 -7.34 8.22 -3.00
CA VAL A 64 -7.55 6.81 -2.70
C VAL A 64 -9.03 6.53 -2.51
N MET A 65 -9.60 5.72 -3.40
CA MET A 65 -11.02 5.39 -3.38
C MET A 65 -11.31 4.12 -2.58
N PHE A 66 -10.38 3.15 -2.62
CA PHE A 66 -10.54 1.88 -1.92
C PHE A 66 -9.18 1.39 -1.43
N ILE A 67 -9.19 0.68 -0.34
CA ILE A 67 -8.03 -0.04 0.19
C ILE A 67 -8.40 -1.49 0.43
#